data_976279aefb843a3bc7bbc8d44523b83c
#
_entry.id   976279aefb843a3bc7bbc8d44523b83c
#
_cell.length_a   1.000
_cell.length_b   1.000
_cell.length_c   1.000
_cell.angle_alpha   90.00
_cell.angle_beta   90.00
_cell.angle_gamma   90.00
#
_symmetry.space_group_name_H-M   'P 1'
#
loop_
_entity.id
_entity.type
_entity.pdbx_description
1 polymer ?
#
loop_
_entity_poly.entity_id
_entity_poly.type
_entity_poly.pdbx_seq_one_letter_code
_entity_poly.pdbx_strand_id
1 'polypeptide(L)'
;GMDHRLAGVFPLNMSVLDAEANRGETVSRLIEEGKKAVSKGAEVLILGCAGMTGFGGPVSQALGIPVMDPVETSFLTLEMMCRGGFKTSKNGLYKPPGKKRIKREYLLTENI
;
A
#
# COMPACT_ATOMS: atom_id res chain seq x y z
N GLY A 1 -13.71 16.00 -5.54
CA GLY A 1 -13.50 14.95 -5.54
C GLY A 1 -14.08 13.67 -6.11
N MET A 2 -13.56 12.55 -5.64
CA MET A 2 -13.93 11.20 -6.07
C MET A 2 -14.77 10.46 -5.01
N ASP A 3 -15.29 11.22 -4.01
CA ASP A 3 -15.98 10.63 -2.84
C ASP A 3 -17.18 9.77 -3.23
N HIS A 4 -17.87 10.13 -4.31
CA HIS A 4 -18.99 9.35 -4.85
C HIS A 4 -18.56 7.99 -5.45
N ARG A 5 -17.27 7.75 -5.62
CA ARG A 5 -16.70 6.46 -6.07
C ARG A 5 -16.25 5.57 -4.92
N LEU A 6 -16.23 6.08 -3.70
CA LEU A 6 -15.78 5.36 -2.53
C LEU A 6 -16.94 4.60 -1.88
N ALA A 7 -16.94 3.28 -1.95
CA ALA A 7 -17.92 2.44 -1.25
C ALA A 7 -17.75 2.48 0.27
N GLY A 8 -16.54 2.72 0.76
CA GLY A 8 -16.24 2.90 2.18
C GLY A 8 -14.78 2.60 2.53
N VAL A 9 -14.46 2.82 3.81
CA VAL A 9 -13.18 2.45 4.42
C VAL A 9 -13.46 1.40 5.49
N PHE A 10 -12.71 0.30 5.46
CA PHE A 10 -12.93 -0.88 6.29
C PHE A 10 -11.63 -1.20 7.05
N PRO A 11 -11.49 -0.74 8.30
CA PRO A 11 -10.26 -0.96 9.08
C PRO A 11 -10.16 -2.40 9.57
N LEU A 12 -8.97 -2.99 9.47
CA LEU A 12 -8.70 -4.33 10.00
C LEU A 12 -8.56 -4.37 11.52
N ASN A 13 -8.30 -3.23 12.16
CA ASN A 13 -8.03 -3.12 13.60
C ASN A 13 -6.91 -4.08 14.07
N MET A 14 -5.84 -4.16 13.28
CA MET A 14 -4.62 -4.92 13.56
C MET A 14 -3.41 -4.00 13.47
N SER A 15 -2.39 -4.25 14.31
CA SER A 15 -1.10 -3.61 14.12
C SER A 15 -0.38 -4.16 12.88
N VAL A 16 0.54 -3.40 12.30
CA VAL A 16 1.32 -3.85 11.14
C VAL A 16 2.14 -5.10 11.48
N LEU A 17 2.72 -5.13 12.69
CA LEU A 17 3.52 -6.27 13.15
C LEU A 17 2.68 -7.55 13.33
N ASP A 18 1.48 -7.41 13.88
CA ASP A 18 0.56 -8.56 14.03
C ASP A 18 0.09 -9.07 12.68
N ALA A 19 -0.20 -8.16 11.74
CA ALA A 19 -0.60 -8.53 10.40
C ALA A 19 0.48 -9.33 9.65
N GLU A 20 1.74 -8.96 9.82
CA GLU A 20 2.87 -9.70 9.23
C GLU A 20 3.13 -11.03 9.95
N ALA A 21 3.08 -11.03 11.28
CA ALA A 21 3.32 -12.24 12.07
C ALA A 21 2.25 -13.32 11.87
N ASN A 22 0.99 -12.91 11.64
CA ASN A 22 -0.17 -13.79 11.56
C ASN A 22 -0.85 -13.72 10.18
N ARG A 23 -0.10 -14.03 9.12
CA ARG A 23 -0.55 -13.87 7.73
C ARG A 23 -1.90 -14.56 7.42
N GLY A 24 -2.12 -15.77 7.95
CA GLY A 24 -3.38 -16.51 7.76
C GLY A 24 -4.58 -15.80 8.37
N GLU A 25 -4.45 -15.30 9.59
CA GLU A 25 -5.50 -14.51 10.26
C GLU A 25 -5.75 -13.20 9.51
N THR A 26 -4.68 -12.54 9.06
CA THR A 26 -4.77 -11.29 8.30
C THR A 26 -5.56 -11.48 7.01
N VAL A 27 -5.30 -12.56 6.26
CA VAL A 27 -6.07 -12.89 5.05
C VAL A 27 -7.55 -13.10 5.40
N SER A 28 -7.83 -13.85 6.48
CA SER A 28 -9.22 -14.10 6.90
C SER A 28 -9.96 -12.80 7.25
N ARG A 29 -9.31 -11.89 7.99
CA ARG A 29 -9.89 -10.57 8.31
C ARG A 29 -10.06 -9.69 7.08
N LEU A 30 -9.10 -9.69 6.15
CA LEU A 30 -9.21 -8.97 4.88
C LEU A 30 -10.41 -9.48 4.06
N ILE A 31 -10.65 -10.78 4.04
CA ILE A 31 -11.81 -11.37 3.36
C ILE A 31 -13.11 -10.95 4.05
N GLU A 32 -13.18 -10.95 5.38
CA GLU A 32 -14.37 -10.51 6.13
C GLU A 32 -14.71 -9.05 5.86
N GLU A 33 -13.73 -8.16 6.00
CA GLU A 33 -13.94 -6.73 5.72
C GLU A 33 -14.22 -6.49 4.23
N GLY A 34 -13.57 -7.26 3.35
CA GLY A 34 -13.83 -7.23 1.91
C GLY A 34 -15.26 -7.63 1.54
N LYS A 35 -15.83 -8.64 2.18
CA LYS A 35 -17.25 -9.02 2.00
C LYS A 35 -18.19 -7.88 2.38
N LYS A 36 -17.87 -7.15 3.47
CA LYS A 36 -18.66 -5.96 3.87
C LYS A 36 -18.56 -4.85 2.81
N ALA A 37 -17.36 -4.65 2.24
CA ALA A 37 -17.16 -3.68 1.17
C ALA A 37 -17.97 -4.07 -0.08
N VAL A 38 -17.89 -5.32 -0.51
CA VAL A 38 -18.65 -5.85 -1.66
C VAL A 38 -20.16 -5.69 -1.43
N SER A 39 -20.67 -5.99 -0.23
CA SER A 39 -22.09 -5.79 0.09
C SER A 39 -22.55 -4.33 0.02
N LYS A 40 -21.61 -3.36 0.07
CA LYS A 40 -21.85 -1.94 -0.12
C LYS A 40 -21.56 -1.47 -1.57
N GLY A 41 -21.36 -2.39 -2.48
CA GLY A 41 -21.16 -2.10 -3.89
C GLY A 41 -19.71 -1.84 -4.31
N ALA A 42 -18.73 -2.26 -3.50
CA ALA A 42 -17.34 -2.19 -3.93
C ALA A 42 -17.08 -3.19 -5.07
N GLU A 43 -16.53 -2.73 -6.17
CA GLU A 43 -16.12 -3.54 -7.34
C GLU A 43 -14.61 -3.81 -7.35
N VAL A 44 -13.85 -3.04 -6.58
CA VAL A 44 -12.39 -3.13 -6.40
C VAL A 44 -12.05 -2.86 -4.95
N LEU A 45 -11.11 -3.58 -4.39
CA LEU A 45 -10.50 -3.26 -3.10
C LEU A 45 -9.09 -2.68 -3.30
N ILE A 46 -8.72 -1.73 -2.45
CA ILE A 46 -7.37 -1.19 -2.38
C ILE A 46 -6.83 -1.45 -0.98
N LEU A 47 -5.73 -2.17 -0.87
CA LEU A 47 -5.05 -2.36 0.41
C LEU A 47 -4.37 -1.06 0.82
N GLY A 48 -4.66 -0.57 2.02
CA GLY A 48 -4.28 0.78 2.46
C GLY A 48 -2.87 0.91 3.04
N CYS A 49 -2.08 -0.14 3.06
CA CYS A 49 -0.76 -0.14 3.69
C CYS A 49 0.24 -0.99 2.91
N ALA A 50 1.49 -0.50 2.79
CA ALA A 50 2.57 -1.26 2.17
C ALA A 50 2.88 -2.58 2.90
N GLY A 51 2.66 -2.66 4.22
CA GLY A 51 2.74 -3.89 4.99
C GLY A 51 1.71 -4.96 4.61
N MET A 52 0.76 -4.62 3.74
CA MET A 52 -0.22 -5.57 3.20
C MET A 52 0.20 -6.17 1.85
N THR A 53 1.44 -5.97 1.44
CA THR A 53 1.97 -6.52 0.19
C THR A 53 1.91 -8.05 0.20
N GLY A 54 1.43 -8.62 -0.91
CA GLY A 54 1.28 -10.06 -1.10
C GLY A 54 -0.01 -10.66 -0.53
N PHE A 55 -0.89 -9.87 0.09
CA PHE A 55 -2.22 -10.35 0.50
C PHE A 55 -3.27 -10.21 -0.62
N GLY A 56 -3.02 -9.40 -1.63
CA GLY A 56 -3.98 -9.09 -2.70
C GLY A 56 -4.49 -10.33 -3.44
N GLY A 57 -3.60 -11.23 -3.83
CA GLY A 57 -3.94 -12.45 -4.59
C GLY A 57 -4.94 -13.37 -3.86
N PRO A 58 -4.62 -13.86 -2.65
CA PRO A 58 -5.53 -14.70 -1.87
C PRO A 58 -6.90 -14.05 -1.60
N VAL A 59 -6.91 -12.75 -1.30
CA VAL A 59 -8.15 -12.00 -1.03
C VAL A 59 -8.98 -11.84 -2.31
N SER A 60 -8.35 -11.49 -3.43
CA SER A 60 -9.01 -11.39 -4.73
C SER A 60 -9.65 -12.71 -5.15
N GLN A 61 -8.93 -13.81 -4.98
CA GLN A 61 -9.46 -15.15 -5.29
C GLN A 61 -10.68 -15.50 -4.44
N ALA A 62 -10.65 -15.16 -3.14
CA ALA A 62 -11.75 -15.46 -2.22
C ALA A 62 -13.00 -14.60 -2.46
N LEU A 63 -12.81 -13.34 -2.88
CA LEU A 63 -13.91 -12.38 -3.06
C LEU A 63 -14.44 -12.32 -4.51
N GLY A 64 -13.68 -12.82 -5.48
CA GLY A 64 -14.04 -12.76 -6.89
C GLY A 64 -13.99 -11.36 -7.50
N ILE A 65 -13.30 -10.41 -6.86
CA ILE A 65 -13.10 -9.04 -7.35
C ILE A 65 -11.61 -8.65 -7.32
N PRO A 66 -11.16 -7.67 -8.12
CA PRO A 66 -9.80 -7.20 -8.09
C PRO A 66 -9.43 -6.61 -6.72
N VAL A 67 -8.23 -6.93 -6.25
CA VAL A 67 -7.63 -6.35 -5.03
C VAL A 67 -6.28 -5.75 -5.41
N MET A 68 -6.15 -4.45 -5.24
CA MET A 68 -4.97 -3.68 -5.60
C MET A 68 -3.94 -3.72 -4.46
N ASP A 69 -2.78 -4.29 -4.73
CA ASP A 69 -1.62 -4.22 -3.84
C ASP A 69 -0.94 -2.86 -4.00
N PRO A 70 -0.74 -2.10 -2.91
CA PRO A 70 -0.20 -0.75 -3.00
C PRO A 70 1.26 -0.70 -3.49
N VAL A 71 2.07 -1.69 -3.12
CA VAL A 71 3.49 -1.72 -3.51
C VAL A 71 3.62 -2.14 -4.98
N GLU A 72 2.95 -3.21 -5.37
CA GLU A 72 2.94 -3.67 -6.76
C GLU A 72 2.44 -2.57 -7.70
N THR A 73 1.31 -1.96 -7.38
CA THR A 73 0.72 -0.87 -8.18
C THR A 73 1.65 0.34 -8.27
N SER A 74 2.29 0.72 -7.15
CA SER A 74 3.24 1.84 -7.13
C SER A 74 4.48 1.53 -7.96
N PHE A 75 5.00 0.31 -7.88
CA PHE A 75 6.16 -0.13 -8.65
C PHE A 75 5.88 -0.12 -10.15
N LEU A 76 4.77 -0.72 -10.58
CA LEU A 76 4.36 -0.73 -11.99
C LEU A 76 4.12 0.68 -12.52
N THR A 77 3.51 1.55 -11.70
CA THR A 77 3.32 2.97 -12.05
C THR A 77 4.66 3.68 -12.24
N LEU A 78 5.61 3.45 -11.33
CA LEU A 78 6.95 4.03 -11.42
C LEU A 78 7.68 3.54 -12.69
N GLU A 79 7.61 2.24 -12.97
CA GLU A 79 8.21 1.66 -14.17
C GLU A 79 7.61 2.29 -15.45
N MET A 80 6.30 2.41 -15.52
CA MET A 80 5.59 3.08 -16.62
C MET A 80 6.06 4.53 -16.77
N MET A 81 6.16 5.28 -15.68
CA MET A 81 6.62 6.67 -15.70
C MET A 81 8.07 6.78 -16.20
N CYS A 82 8.96 5.89 -15.73
CA CYS A 82 10.34 5.85 -16.19
C CYS A 82 10.46 5.54 -17.69
N ARG A 83 9.75 4.53 -18.16
CA ARG A 83 9.73 4.13 -19.58
C ARG A 83 9.14 5.23 -20.48
N GLY A 84 8.09 5.90 -20.01
CA GLY A 84 7.44 7.00 -20.72
C GLY A 84 8.20 8.34 -20.64
N GLY A 85 9.29 8.42 -19.88
CA GLY A 85 10.03 9.67 -19.67
C GLY A 85 9.27 10.73 -18.87
N PHE A 86 8.20 10.35 -18.17
CA PHE A 86 7.42 11.25 -17.32
C PHE A 86 8.23 11.72 -16.12
N LYS A 87 8.15 13.00 -15.81
CA LYS A 87 8.91 13.63 -14.73
C LYS A 87 8.02 14.56 -13.93
N THR A 88 8.29 14.67 -12.64
CA THR A 88 7.71 15.72 -11.80
C THR A 88 8.52 17.01 -11.94
N SER A 89 7.86 18.16 -11.87
CA SER A 89 8.56 19.45 -11.75
C SER A 89 9.43 19.45 -10.49
N LYS A 90 10.64 19.93 -10.63
CA LYS A 90 11.56 20.15 -9.49
C LYS A 90 11.45 21.57 -8.90
N ASN A 91 10.49 22.35 -9.40
CA ASN A 91 10.17 23.68 -8.86
C ASN A 91 8.93 23.56 -7.97
N GLY A 92 9.08 23.67 -6.66
CA GLY A 92 7.96 23.59 -5.72
C GLY A 92 7.95 22.31 -4.88
N LEU A 93 6.83 21.62 -4.79
CA LEU A 93 6.63 20.47 -3.88
C LEU A 93 7.63 19.33 -4.10
N TYR A 94 8.02 19.06 -5.32
CA TYR A 94 8.95 17.97 -5.68
C TYR A 94 10.38 18.45 -5.90
N LYS A 95 10.75 19.62 -5.35
CA LYS A 95 12.13 20.08 -5.37
C LYS A 95 13.05 19.11 -4.64
N PRO A 96 14.32 19.00 -5.04
CA PRO A 96 15.28 18.19 -4.33
C PRO A 96 15.34 18.57 -2.85
N PRO A 97 15.44 17.61 -1.92
CA PRO A 97 15.61 17.91 -0.51
C PRO A 97 16.89 18.71 -0.28
N GLY A 98 16.90 19.58 0.70
CA GLY A 98 18.12 20.29 1.13
C GLY A 98 19.22 19.30 1.55
N LYS A 99 20.48 19.77 1.52
CA LYS A 99 21.61 18.95 1.98
C LYS A 99 21.39 18.48 3.41
N LYS A 100 21.27 17.16 3.63
CA LYS A 100 21.21 16.60 4.96
C LYS A 100 22.61 16.63 5.60
N ARG A 101 22.70 17.16 6.83
CA ARG A 101 23.88 16.95 7.67
C ARG A 101 23.75 15.55 8.28
N ILE A 102 24.48 14.59 7.72
CA ILE A 102 24.63 13.27 8.33
C ILE A 102 25.66 13.42 9.45
N LYS A 103 25.24 13.28 10.70
CA LYS A 103 26.18 13.20 11.82
C LYS A 103 26.91 11.85 11.70
N ARG A 104 28.25 11.88 11.67
CA ARG A 104 29.09 10.68 11.58
C ARG A 104 28.89 9.67 12.73
N GLU A 105 28.32 10.12 13.84
CA GLU A 105 28.03 9.30 15.01
C GLU A 105 27.11 8.08 14.72
N TYR A 106 26.29 8.16 13.69
CA TYR A 106 25.41 7.04 13.31
C TYR A 106 26.08 5.99 12.40
N LEU A 107 27.31 6.24 11.93
CA LEU A 107 28.01 5.33 11.04
C LEU A 107 28.98 4.39 11.78
N LEU A 108 29.12 4.52 13.11
CA LEU A 108 30.09 3.76 13.90
C LEU A 108 29.46 2.68 14.77
N THR A 109 28.18 2.36 14.62
CA THR A 109 27.50 1.30 15.41
C THR A 109 27.28 -0.01 14.65
N GLU A 110 27.87 -0.18 13.47
CA GLU A 110 27.88 -1.48 12.78
C GLU A 110 29.21 -2.20 12.97
N ASN A 111 29.50 -2.59 14.19
CA ASN A 111 30.49 -3.63 14.52
C ASN A 111 30.12 -4.23 15.87
N ILE A 112 29.10 -5.08 15.89
CA ILE A 112 28.98 -6.19 16.84
C ILE A 112 28.37 -7.37 16.09
#